data_27219c587a24a305af6672bf8f656b7c
#
_entry.id   27219c587a24a305af6672bf8f656b7c
#
_cell.length_a   1.000
_cell.length_b   1.000
_cell.length_c   1.000
_cell.angle_alpha   90.00
_cell.angle_beta   90.00
_cell.angle_gamma   90.00
#
_symmetry.space_group_name_H-M   'P 1'
#
loop_
_entity.id
_entity.type
_entity.pdbx_description
1 polymer ?
#
loop_
_entity_poly.entity_id
_entity_poly.type
_entity_poly.pdbx_seq_one_letter_code
_entity_poly.pdbx_strand_id
1 'polypeptide(L)'
;MVRLGELEQQVIGVLWADMGTEMTVRQVAEHFPDHAYTTVLTVLDRLEQKGMVRRIRGGRAHHYVATGSREAYAATLMRDALSAAPDPDAVLVHFAETVSPDEAEFLRQILNDHQRGEAMGPRR
;
A
#
# COMPACT_ATOMS: atom_id res chain seq x y z
N MET A 1 -2.80 9.35 8.78
CA MET A 1 -2.66 7.89 8.57
C MET A 1 -3.69 7.43 7.57
N VAL A 2 -3.24 6.72 6.54
CA VAL A 2 -4.14 6.23 5.51
C VAL A 2 -4.60 4.83 5.88
N ARG A 3 -5.85 4.72 6.26
CA ARG A 3 -6.45 3.43 6.60
C ARG A 3 -7.57 3.15 5.62
N LEU A 4 -7.65 1.91 5.20
CA LEU A 4 -8.64 1.50 4.22
C LEU A 4 -9.72 0.66 4.90
N GLY A 5 -10.96 0.93 4.53
CA GLY A 5 -12.07 0.08 4.94
C GLY A 5 -12.00 -1.27 4.25
N GLU A 6 -12.88 -2.16 4.67
CA GLU A 6 -12.83 -3.54 4.16
C GLU A 6 -13.05 -3.59 2.66
N LEU A 7 -14.08 -2.91 2.16
CA LEU A 7 -14.34 -2.93 0.73
C LEU A 7 -13.26 -2.20 -0.05
N GLU A 8 -12.71 -1.12 0.52
CA GLU A 8 -11.60 -0.43 -0.11
C GLU A 8 -10.40 -1.36 -0.30
N GLN A 9 -10.10 -2.18 0.71
CA GLN A 9 -9.00 -3.12 0.61
C GLN A 9 -9.26 -4.17 -0.46
N GLN A 10 -10.51 -4.63 -0.56
CA GLN A 10 -10.84 -5.61 -1.58
C GLN A 10 -10.73 -5.03 -2.98
N VAL A 11 -11.17 -3.80 -3.17
CA VAL A 11 -11.14 -3.16 -4.48
C VAL A 11 -9.70 -2.88 -4.89
N ILE A 12 -8.89 -2.30 -4.00
CA ILE A 12 -7.51 -2.03 -4.39
C ILE A 12 -6.73 -3.33 -4.55
N GLY A 13 -7.16 -4.39 -3.88
CA GLY A 13 -6.53 -5.70 -4.05
C GLY A 13 -6.60 -6.18 -5.49
N VAL A 14 -7.66 -5.85 -6.20
CA VAL A 14 -7.77 -6.19 -7.61
C VAL A 14 -6.69 -5.47 -8.42
N LEU A 15 -6.46 -4.21 -8.13
CA LEU A 15 -5.43 -3.44 -8.84
C LEU A 15 -4.03 -3.90 -8.44
N TRP A 16 -3.83 -4.26 -7.17
CA TRP A 16 -2.54 -4.76 -6.71
C TRP A 16 -2.18 -6.09 -7.35
N ALA A 17 -3.19 -6.90 -7.67
CA ALA A 17 -2.92 -8.21 -8.26
C ALA A 17 -2.25 -8.10 -9.62
N ASP A 18 -2.43 -6.98 -10.30
CA ASP A 18 -1.84 -6.77 -11.62
C ASP A 18 -1.28 -5.35 -11.67
N MET A 19 -0.21 -5.16 -10.93
CA MET A 19 0.40 -3.84 -10.80
C MET A 19 0.80 -3.27 -12.15
N GLY A 20 0.53 -1.98 -12.31
CA GLY A 20 0.86 -1.28 -13.54
C GLY A 20 -0.20 -1.37 -14.61
N THR A 21 -1.19 -2.23 -14.43
CA THR A 21 -2.28 -2.36 -15.40
C THR A 21 -3.39 -1.39 -15.04
N GLU A 22 -3.80 -0.61 -16.03
CA GLU A 22 -4.92 0.32 -15.86
C GLU A 22 -6.22 -0.45 -16.03
N MET A 23 -7.17 -0.17 -15.15
CA MET A 23 -8.47 -0.85 -15.21
C MET A 23 -9.58 0.18 -15.16
N THR A 24 -10.61 -0.06 -15.98
CA THR A 24 -11.83 0.75 -15.92
C THR A 24 -12.66 0.34 -14.71
N VAL A 25 -13.63 1.21 -14.36
CA VAL A 25 -14.57 0.87 -13.29
C VAL A 25 -15.30 -0.43 -13.62
N ARG A 26 -15.70 -0.60 -14.88
CA ARG A 26 -16.40 -1.82 -15.28
C ARG A 26 -15.57 -3.05 -15.05
N GLN A 27 -14.29 -3.00 -15.42
CA GLN A 27 -13.40 -4.14 -15.23
C GLN A 27 -13.23 -4.49 -13.77
N VAL A 28 -13.08 -3.46 -12.93
CA VAL A 28 -12.97 -3.69 -11.48
C VAL A 28 -14.28 -4.26 -10.96
N ALA A 29 -15.40 -3.69 -11.38
CA ALA A 29 -16.72 -4.11 -10.88
C ALA A 29 -17.03 -5.57 -11.23
N GLU A 30 -16.45 -6.10 -12.30
CA GLU A 30 -16.65 -7.50 -12.66
C GLU A 30 -16.18 -8.45 -11.57
N HIS A 31 -15.27 -7.99 -10.71
CA HIS A 31 -14.82 -8.81 -9.58
C HIS A 31 -15.76 -8.72 -8.38
N PHE A 32 -16.78 -7.88 -8.44
CA PHE A 32 -17.68 -7.64 -7.32
C PHE A 32 -19.13 -7.71 -7.79
N PRO A 33 -19.59 -8.89 -8.23
CA PRO A 33 -20.93 -9.00 -8.79
C PRO A 33 -22.04 -8.70 -7.79
N ASP A 34 -21.75 -8.76 -6.49
CA ASP A 34 -22.75 -8.47 -5.47
C ASP A 34 -22.87 -6.98 -5.16
N HIS A 35 -22.04 -6.16 -5.80
CA HIS A 35 -22.05 -4.71 -5.55
C HIS A 35 -22.45 -3.97 -6.81
N ALA A 36 -23.15 -2.84 -6.63
CA ALA A 36 -23.53 -2.00 -7.75
C ALA A 36 -22.30 -1.32 -8.35
N TYR A 37 -22.41 -1.03 -9.63
CA TYR A 37 -21.37 -0.29 -10.34
C TYR A 37 -21.03 1.02 -9.61
N THR A 38 -22.07 1.74 -9.17
CA THR A 38 -21.86 3.01 -8.49
C THR A 38 -21.15 2.84 -7.15
N THR A 39 -21.35 1.71 -6.48
CA THR A 39 -20.63 1.43 -5.25
C THR A 39 -19.13 1.29 -5.52
N VAL A 40 -18.78 0.55 -6.57
CA VAL A 40 -17.38 0.37 -6.94
C VAL A 40 -16.76 1.70 -7.34
N LEU A 41 -17.50 2.49 -8.12
CA LEU A 41 -17.02 3.82 -8.51
C LEU A 41 -16.74 4.69 -7.30
N THR A 42 -17.67 4.70 -6.33
CA THR A 42 -17.48 5.48 -5.11
C THR A 42 -16.24 5.03 -4.36
N VAL A 43 -16.01 3.72 -4.28
CA VAL A 43 -14.83 3.21 -3.58
C VAL A 43 -13.56 3.64 -4.30
N LEU A 44 -13.54 3.55 -5.64
CA LEU A 44 -12.37 3.99 -6.40
C LEU A 44 -12.10 5.49 -6.21
N ASP A 45 -13.16 6.30 -6.16
CA ASP A 45 -13.00 7.72 -5.90
C ASP A 45 -12.40 7.97 -4.53
N ARG A 46 -12.85 7.21 -3.53
CA ARG A 46 -12.28 7.34 -2.18
C ARG A 46 -10.81 6.93 -2.16
N LEU A 47 -10.47 5.87 -2.87
CA LEU A 47 -9.08 5.44 -2.95
C LEU A 47 -8.22 6.49 -3.63
N GLU A 48 -8.77 7.17 -4.64
CA GLU A 48 -8.04 8.25 -5.29
C GLU A 48 -7.81 9.40 -4.32
N GLN A 49 -8.83 9.77 -3.55
CA GLN A 49 -8.69 10.85 -2.58
C GLN A 49 -7.66 10.50 -1.51
N LYS A 50 -7.52 9.22 -1.19
CA LYS A 50 -6.53 8.76 -0.23
C LYS A 50 -5.15 8.58 -0.84
N GLY A 51 -5.01 8.83 -2.14
CA GLY A 51 -3.71 8.70 -2.81
C GLY A 51 -3.30 7.28 -3.12
N MET A 52 -4.21 6.31 -3.00
CA MET A 52 -3.89 4.90 -3.21
C MET A 52 -4.00 4.49 -4.66
N VAL A 53 -4.82 5.18 -5.43
CA VAL A 53 -4.93 4.96 -6.87
C VAL A 53 -4.85 6.29 -7.57
N ARG A 54 -4.50 6.23 -8.86
CA ARG A 54 -4.47 7.39 -9.72
C ARG A 54 -5.45 7.18 -10.85
N ARG A 55 -6.25 8.19 -11.12
CA ARG A 55 -7.22 8.13 -12.22
C ARG A 55 -6.57 8.68 -13.48
N ILE A 56 -6.70 7.93 -14.55
CA ILE A 56 -6.12 8.29 -15.83
C ILE A 56 -7.25 8.48 -16.82
N ARG A 57 -7.26 9.61 -17.48
CA ARG A 57 -8.26 9.85 -18.52
C ARG A 57 -7.86 9.10 -19.78
N GLY A 58 -8.83 8.41 -20.35
CA GLY A 58 -8.57 7.67 -21.57
C GLY A 58 -9.86 7.49 -22.34
N GLY A 59 -10.00 8.20 -23.45
CA GLY A 59 -11.19 8.06 -24.27
C GLY A 59 -12.45 8.35 -23.49
N ARG A 60 -13.38 7.41 -23.56
CA ARG A 60 -14.67 7.58 -22.92
C ARG A 60 -14.67 7.19 -21.46
N ALA A 61 -13.78 6.33 -21.07
CA ALA A 61 -13.77 5.79 -19.72
C ALA A 61 -12.53 6.25 -18.99
N HIS A 62 -12.69 6.42 -17.70
CA HIS A 62 -11.55 6.65 -16.86
C HIS A 62 -10.93 5.32 -16.47
N HIS A 63 -9.61 5.29 -16.37
CA HIS A 63 -8.87 4.13 -15.94
C HIS A 63 -8.24 4.42 -14.60
N TYR A 64 -8.06 3.41 -13.80
CA TYR A 64 -7.45 3.53 -12.47
C TYR A 64 -6.27 2.61 -12.39
N VAL A 65 -5.23 3.06 -11.71
CA VAL A 65 -4.03 2.27 -11.48
C VAL A 65 -3.56 2.51 -10.05
N ALA A 66 -3.06 1.45 -9.41
CA ALA A 66 -2.55 1.59 -8.05
C ALA A 66 -1.27 2.44 -8.06
N THR A 67 -1.15 3.33 -7.07
CA THR A 67 0.02 4.21 -6.97
C THR A 67 1.22 3.51 -6.34
N GLY A 68 0.99 2.44 -5.60
CA GLY A 68 2.04 1.68 -4.96
C GLY A 68 1.60 0.26 -4.74
N SER A 69 2.50 -0.56 -4.24
CA SER A 69 2.25 -1.98 -4.05
C SER A 69 1.55 -2.26 -2.72
N ARG A 70 1.05 -3.48 -2.60
CA ARG A 70 0.51 -3.97 -1.33
C ARG A 70 1.57 -3.89 -0.23
N GLU A 71 2.80 -4.25 -0.57
CA GLU A 71 3.89 -4.24 0.39
C GLU A 71 4.22 -2.82 0.84
N ALA A 72 4.17 -1.86 -0.07
CA ALA A 72 4.40 -0.47 0.29
C ALA A 72 3.32 0.05 1.22
N TYR A 73 2.07 -0.36 0.97
CA TYR A 73 0.98 0.04 1.86
C TYR A 73 1.16 -0.54 3.25
N ALA A 74 1.53 -1.83 3.34
CA ALA A 74 1.75 -2.47 4.64
C ALA A 74 2.88 -1.77 5.39
N ALA A 75 3.96 -1.43 4.69
CA ALA A 75 5.07 -0.73 5.32
C ALA A 75 4.67 0.65 5.83
N THR A 76 3.81 1.34 5.09
CA THR A 76 3.30 2.64 5.53
C THR A 76 2.51 2.50 6.82
N LEU A 77 1.67 1.46 6.93
CA LEU A 77 0.92 1.22 8.16
C LEU A 77 1.85 0.98 9.34
N MET A 78 2.93 0.23 9.12
CA MET A 78 3.92 -0.02 10.17
C MET A 78 4.56 1.30 10.61
N ARG A 79 4.97 2.12 9.65
CA ARG A 79 5.59 3.41 9.96
C ARG A 79 4.63 4.32 10.72
N ASP A 80 3.39 4.37 10.29
CA ASP A 80 2.39 5.22 10.94
C ASP A 80 2.15 4.78 12.38
N ALA A 81 2.06 3.47 12.60
CA ALA A 81 1.84 2.96 13.95
C ALA A 81 3.00 3.31 14.86
N LEU A 82 4.23 3.16 14.35
CA LEU A 82 5.40 3.48 15.12
C LEU A 82 5.48 4.98 15.44
N SER A 83 5.20 5.81 14.45
CA SER A 83 5.31 7.26 14.62
C SER A 83 4.24 7.81 15.55
N ALA A 84 3.10 7.14 15.66
CA ALA A 84 2.01 7.59 16.51
C ALA A 84 2.19 7.18 17.97
N ALA A 85 3.12 6.27 18.25
CA ALA A 85 3.29 5.75 19.60
C ALA A 85 3.96 6.79 20.49
N PRO A 86 3.53 6.91 21.75
CA PRO A 86 4.22 7.81 22.70
C PRO A 86 5.67 7.40 22.95
N ASP A 87 5.96 6.11 22.87
CA ASP A 87 7.32 5.60 23.10
C ASP A 87 7.67 4.64 21.96
N PRO A 88 8.17 5.18 20.85
CA PRO A 88 8.51 4.32 19.70
C PRO A 88 9.58 3.27 20.00
N ASP A 89 10.51 3.60 20.89
CA ASP A 89 11.56 2.64 21.23
C ASP A 89 10.97 1.40 21.89
N ALA A 90 9.98 1.59 22.77
CA ALA A 90 9.33 0.46 23.42
C ALA A 90 8.57 -0.39 22.40
N VAL A 91 7.97 0.24 21.41
CA VAL A 91 7.29 -0.49 20.35
C VAL A 91 8.28 -1.36 19.58
N LEU A 92 9.44 -0.80 19.27
CA LEU A 92 10.47 -1.56 18.56
C LEU A 92 10.95 -2.76 19.35
N VAL A 93 11.10 -2.59 20.66
CA VAL A 93 11.50 -3.71 21.51
C VAL A 93 10.47 -4.82 21.46
N HIS A 94 9.18 -4.48 21.62
CA HIS A 94 8.12 -5.48 21.55
C HIS A 94 8.07 -6.15 20.18
N PHE A 95 8.24 -5.38 19.13
CA PHE A 95 8.23 -5.95 17.78
C PHE A 95 9.37 -6.94 17.60
N ALA A 96 10.54 -6.58 18.11
CA ALA A 96 11.73 -7.44 17.98
C ALA A 96 11.48 -8.81 18.61
N GLU A 97 10.65 -8.87 19.65
CA GLU A 97 10.35 -10.13 20.32
C GLU A 97 9.50 -11.07 19.44
N THR A 98 8.82 -10.50 18.44
CA THR A 98 7.98 -11.31 17.55
C THR A 98 8.69 -11.76 16.29
N VAL A 99 9.87 -11.21 16.02
CA VAL A 99 10.58 -11.45 14.78
C VAL A 99 11.27 -12.82 14.84
N SER A 100 11.09 -13.62 13.77
CA SER A 100 11.77 -14.90 13.68
C SER A 100 13.26 -14.69 13.42
N PRO A 101 14.09 -15.74 13.67
CA PRO A 101 15.51 -15.62 13.37
C PRO A 101 15.78 -15.27 11.90
N ASP A 102 15.03 -15.85 10.99
CA ASP A 102 15.21 -15.55 9.56
C ASP A 102 14.82 -14.12 9.24
N GLU A 103 13.71 -13.65 9.78
CA GLU A 103 13.31 -12.26 9.59
C GLU A 103 14.34 -11.30 10.17
N ALA A 104 14.87 -11.63 11.34
CA ALA A 104 15.88 -10.78 11.98
C ALA A 104 17.14 -10.68 11.13
N GLU A 105 17.57 -11.80 10.56
CA GLU A 105 18.77 -11.79 9.73
C GLU A 105 18.54 -11.00 8.45
N PHE A 106 17.40 -11.21 7.81
CA PHE A 106 17.07 -10.45 6.60
C PHE A 106 17.01 -8.95 6.89
N LEU A 107 16.36 -8.60 7.99
CA LEU A 107 16.22 -7.18 8.36
C LEU A 107 17.60 -6.57 8.63
N ARG A 108 18.48 -7.32 9.31
CA ARG A 108 19.84 -6.83 9.56
C ARG A 108 20.56 -6.53 8.26
N GLN A 109 20.41 -7.42 7.28
CA GLN A 109 21.07 -7.24 6.00
C GLN A 109 20.58 -5.99 5.26
N ILE A 110 19.27 -5.81 5.19
CA ILE A 110 18.75 -4.66 4.44
C ILE A 110 19.06 -3.36 5.15
N LEU A 111 19.07 -3.34 6.48
CA LEU A 111 19.44 -2.15 7.22
C LEU A 111 20.92 -1.80 7.02
N ASN A 112 21.78 -2.80 7.05
CA ASN A 112 23.20 -2.59 6.81
C ASN A 112 23.45 -2.08 5.39
N ASP A 113 22.78 -2.68 4.41
CA ASP A 113 22.97 -2.26 3.03
C ASP A 113 22.48 -0.84 2.83
N HIS A 114 21.37 -0.50 3.43
CA HIS A 114 20.82 0.84 3.29
C HIS A 114 21.74 1.88 3.94
N GLN A 115 22.23 1.60 5.14
CA GLN A 115 23.13 2.52 5.83
C GLN A 115 24.47 2.65 5.11
N ARG A 116 24.97 1.55 4.55
CA ARG A 116 26.21 1.59 3.78
C ARG A 116 26.03 2.46 2.54
N GLY A 117 24.91 2.33 1.87
CA GLY A 117 24.61 3.16 0.71
C GLY A 117 24.58 4.64 1.05
N GLU A 118 24.00 4.98 2.20
CA GLU A 118 23.96 6.36 2.63
C GLU A 118 25.35 6.86 3.01
N ALA A 119 26.15 5.99 3.64
CA ALA A 119 27.49 6.36 4.03
C ALA A 119 28.39 6.62 2.85
N MET A 120 28.08 6.01 1.70
CA MET A 120 28.89 6.16 0.51
C MET A 120 28.51 7.36 -0.33
N GLY A 121 27.58 8.15 0.14
CA GLY A 121 27.25 9.40 -0.53
C GLY A 121 25.81 9.49 -0.90
N PRO A 122 25.44 10.63 -1.51
CA PRO A 122 24.02 10.86 -1.86
C PRO A 122 23.53 9.83 -2.86
N ARG A 123 22.28 9.51 -2.71
CA ARG A 123 21.61 8.60 -3.62
C ARG A 123 20.65 9.38 -4.48
N ARG A 124 20.51 8.90 -5.63
CA ARG A 124 19.66 9.69 -6.45
C ARG A 124 18.56 8.98 -6.96
#